data_12e76ef2cc1ba0c5950133c47eb45690
#
_entry.id   12e76ef2cc1ba0c5950133c47eb45690
#
_cell.length_a   1.000
_cell.length_b   1.000
_cell.length_c   1.000
_cell.angle_alpha   90.00
_cell.angle_beta   90.00
_cell.angle_gamma   90.00
#
_symmetry.space_group_name_H-M   'P 1'
#
loop_
_entity.id
_entity.type
_entity.pdbx_description
1 polymer ?
#
loop_
_entity_poly.entity_id
_entity_poly.type
_entity_poly.pdbx_seq_one_letter_code
_entity_poly.pdbx_strand_id
1 'polypeptide(L)'
;MTPTFNLRTTVGLLLLLALVLLPVYVELTGSRFLLTLFTRIVILALAAVSLNLILGYGGMMSFGHAAYLGIGGYAVGILAFEGITTGFVQWPVALLVSAFFALVIGALSLRTRGVYFIMITLAFAQMAYYIVAGLARYGGDDGLTIQKRSEFIAPINLSNKVQFYYICLFLLCAAIYLVWRLVNSRFGMAIQGARSNDTRMRAIGFPTYRYKLICFVIAGTLCGLAGALLANHTDFVSPAMMYWTRSGDLIIMVVLGGMGSTFGPLFGAVALLVLEEVLSGITEYWQIILGPLLLLVVLFARGGIDGLLGRVRHG
;
A
#
# COMPACT_ATOMS: atom_id res chain seq x y z
N MET A 1 -6.22 -23.96 -19.11
CA MET A 1 -4.87 -23.37 -18.97
C MET A 1 -4.27 -23.97 -17.72
N THR A 2 -3.36 -24.90 -17.86
CA THR A 2 -2.59 -25.47 -16.75
C THR A 2 -1.76 -24.36 -16.12
N PRO A 3 -1.73 -24.20 -14.79
CA PRO A 3 -0.86 -23.23 -14.14
C PRO A 3 0.60 -23.68 -14.36
N THR A 4 1.26 -23.06 -15.32
CA THR A 4 2.71 -23.18 -15.41
C THR A 4 3.27 -22.49 -14.16
N PHE A 5 3.74 -23.27 -13.19
CA PHE A 5 4.41 -22.78 -11.99
C PHE A 5 5.68 -22.03 -12.42
N ASN A 6 5.56 -20.74 -12.63
CA ASN A 6 6.69 -19.86 -12.86
C ASN A 6 7.44 -19.66 -11.54
N LEU A 7 8.77 -19.68 -11.57
CA LEU A 7 9.63 -19.47 -10.39
C LEU A 7 9.16 -18.27 -9.55
N ARG A 8 8.68 -17.21 -10.20
CA ARG A 8 8.10 -16.01 -9.56
C ARG A 8 6.90 -16.32 -8.67
N THR A 9 5.93 -17.10 -9.18
CA THR A 9 4.73 -17.49 -8.42
C THR A 9 5.10 -18.44 -7.29
N THR A 10 6.05 -19.34 -7.51
CA THR A 10 6.52 -20.28 -6.48
C THR A 10 7.20 -19.54 -5.34
N VAL A 11 8.12 -18.62 -5.63
CA VAL A 11 8.79 -17.81 -4.60
C VAL A 11 7.80 -16.90 -3.87
N GLY A 12 6.82 -16.29 -4.59
CA GLY A 12 5.76 -15.50 -3.98
C GLY A 12 4.89 -16.30 -3.01
N LEU A 13 4.53 -17.53 -3.40
CA LEU A 13 3.75 -18.43 -2.54
C LEU A 13 4.58 -18.93 -1.34
N LEU A 14 5.88 -19.20 -1.53
CA LEU A 14 6.78 -19.57 -0.44
C LEU A 14 6.93 -18.43 0.57
N LEU A 15 7.03 -17.18 0.10
CA LEU A 15 7.05 -16.01 0.99
C LEU A 15 5.74 -15.86 1.76
N LEU A 16 4.58 -16.02 1.10
CA LEU A 16 3.29 -15.99 1.80
C LEU A 16 3.18 -17.13 2.82
N LEU A 17 3.65 -18.33 2.49
CA LEU A 17 3.70 -19.46 3.44
C LEU A 17 4.59 -19.14 4.64
N ALA A 18 5.77 -18.56 4.41
CA ALA A 18 6.65 -18.11 5.48
C ALA A 18 5.98 -17.06 6.39
N LEU A 19 5.22 -16.11 5.81
CA LEU A 19 4.44 -15.14 6.57
C LEU A 19 3.30 -15.81 7.38
N VAL A 20 2.66 -16.85 6.86
CA VAL A 20 1.64 -17.62 7.62
C VAL A 20 2.24 -18.36 8.80
N LEU A 21 3.46 -18.91 8.66
CA LEU A 21 4.15 -19.64 9.72
C LEU A 21 4.85 -18.74 10.75
N LEU A 22 5.00 -17.46 10.43
CA LEU A 22 5.74 -16.52 11.28
C LEU A 22 5.20 -16.40 12.71
N PRO A 23 3.88 -16.32 12.98
CA PRO A 23 3.38 -16.29 14.37
C PRO A 23 3.74 -17.52 15.17
N VAL A 24 3.76 -18.70 14.54
CA VAL A 24 4.17 -19.96 15.20
C VAL A 24 5.65 -19.89 15.59
N TYR A 25 6.49 -19.37 14.69
CA TYR A 25 7.91 -19.15 14.97
C TYR A 25 8.11 -18.16 16.12
N VAL A 26 7.31 -17.07 16.15
CA VAL A 26 7.35 -16.06 17.21
C VAL A 26 6.92 -16.64 18.58
N GLU A 27 5.92 -17.52 18.61
CA GLU A 27 5.52 -18.21 19.85
C GLU A 27 6.63 -19.11 20.39
N LEU A 28 7.36 -19.80 19.50
CA LEU A 28 8.49 -20.65 19.87
C LEU A 28 9.71 -19.88 20.36
N THR A 29 10.00 -18.70 19.79
CA THR A 29 11.18 -17.88 20.10
C THR A 29 10.92 -16.79 21.14
N GLY A 30 9.65 -16.51 21.48
CA GLY A 30 9.24 -15.46 22.41
C GLY A 30 9.46 -14.02 21.93
N SER A 31 9.86 -13.81 20.68
CA SER A 31 10.25 -12.50 20.11
C SER A 31 9.04 -11.69 19.62
N ARG A 32 8.32 -11.05 20.54
CA ARG A 32 7.14 -10.21 20.23
C ARG A 32 7.44 -9.04 19.30
N PHE A 33 8.70 -8.62 19.21
CA PHE A 33 9.15 -7.57 18.31
C PHE A 33 8.98 -7.97 16.84
N LEU A 34 9.37 -9.20 16.46
CA LEU A 34 9.21 -9.69 15.10
C LEU A 34 7.76 -9.68 14.63
N LEU A 35 6.81 -10.04 15.50
CA LEU A 35 5.39 -10.00 15.15
C LEU A 35 4.93 -8.57 14.83
N THR A 36 5.37 -7.59 15.61
CA THR A 36 5.02 -6.18 15.40
C THR A 36 5.64 -5.65 14.09
N LEU A 37 6.91 -5.97 13.82
CA LEU A 37 7.61 -5.59 12.60
C LEU A 37 6.93 -6.18 11.36
N PHE A 38 6.67 -7.49 11.36
CA PHE A 38 6.04 -8.14 10.21
C PHE A 38 4.57 -7.75 10.02
N THR A 39 3.85 -7.38 11.08
CA THR A 39 2.51 -6.78 10.95
C THR A 39 2.60 -5.46 10.18
N ARG A 40 3.55 -4.59 10.54
CA ARG A 40 3.82 -3.33 9.81
C ARG A 40 4.18 -3.60 8.36
N ILE A 41 5.03 -4.59 8.08
CA ILE A 41 5.42 -4.99 6.72
C ILE A 41 4.19 -5.42 5.90
N VAL A 42 3.33 -6.27 6.45
CA VAL A 42 2.11 -6.75 5.79
C VAL A 42 1.16 -5.59 5.46
N ILE A 43 0.98 -4.64 6.38
CA ILE A 43 0.13 -3.46 6.17
C ILE A 43 0.70 -2.55 5.09
N LEU A 44 2.00 -2.26 5.12
CA LEU A 44 2.64 -1.42 4.10
C LEU A 44 2.75 -2.14 2.74
N ALA A 45 2.88 -3.48 2.74
CA ALA A 45 2.75 -4.28 1.52
C ALA A 45 1.37 -4.13 0.88
N LEU A 46 0.28 -4.08 1.69
CA LEU A 46 -1.06 -3.80 1.19
C LEU A 46 -1.15 -2.42 0.51
N ALA A 47 -0.56 -1.38 1.12
CA ALA A 47 -0.47 -0.06 0.52
C ALA A 47 0.38 -0.06 -0.77
N ALA A 48 1.50 -0.80 -0.79
CA ALA A 48 2.33 -0.95 -2.00
C ALA A 48 1.61 -1.72 -3.12
N VAL A 49 0.83 -2.77 -2.79
CA VAL A 49 -0.02 -3.50 -3.75
C VAL A 49 -1.06 -2.57 -4.37
N SER A 50 -1.67 -1.70 -3.56
CA SER A 50 -2.64 -0.70 -4.04
C SER A 50 -1.99 0.30 -5.00
N LEU A 51 -0.79 0.80 -4.67
CA LEU A 51 -0.04 1.71 -5.54
C LEU A 51 0.42 1.03 -6.83
N ASN A 52 0.82 -0.24 -6.78
CA ASN A 52 1.21 -1.00 -7.96
C ASN A 52 0.08 -1.13 -8.99
N LEU A 53 -1.17 -1.12 -8.57
CA LEU A 53 -2.32 -1.14 -9.46
C LEU A 53 -2.33 0.10 -10.38
N ILE A 54 -2.06 1.30 -9.84
CA ILE A 54 -2.03 2.55 -10.62
C ILE A 54 -0.67 2.81 -11.26
N LEU A 55 0.44 2.56 -10.56
CA LEU A 55 1.80 2.81 -11.05
C LEU A 55 2.26 1.70 -11.98
N GLY A 56 2.21 0.45 -11.51
CA GLY A 56 2.74 -0.70 -12.22
C GLY A 56 1.90 -1.08 -13.44
N TYR A 57 0.60 -1.21 -13.30
CA TYR A 57 -0.28 -1.59 -14.41
C TYR A 57 -0.85 -0.39 -15.16
N GLY A 58 -1.18 0.70 -14.45
CA GLY A 58 -1.78 1.90 -15.06
C GLY A 58 -0.79 2.91 -15.62
N GLY A 59 0.48 2.87 -15.23
CA GLY A 59 1.50 3.85 -15.64
C GLY A 59 1.25 5.26 -15.08
N MET A 60 0.49 5.37 -13.98
CA MET A 60 0.13 6.62 -13.32
C MET A 60 0.98 6.79 -12.05
N MET A 61 2.07 7.57 -12.14
CA MET A 61 2.95 7.84 -11.00
C MET A 61 2.33 8.91 -10.11
N SER A 62 1.87 8.51 -8.91
CA SER A 62 1.21 9.40 -7.94
C SER A 62 2.07 9.58 -6.69
N PHE A 63 2.45 10.82 -6.36
CA PHE A 63 3.06 11.20 -5.08
C PHE A 63 2.03 11.56 -4.02
N GLY A 64 0.74 11.46 -4.33
CA GLY A 64 -0.35 11.68 -3.40
C GLY A 64 -0.91 10.42 -2.76
N HIS A 65 -0.30 9.24 -3.00
CA HIS A 65 -0.92 7.99 -2.57
C HIS A 65 -0.96 7.81 -1.05
N ALA A 66 0.05 8.32 -0.32
CA ALA A 66 0.08 8.33 1.13
C ALA A 66 -1.03 9.17 1.78
N ALA A 67 -1.62 10.14 1.05
CA ALA A 67 -2.79 10.85 1.55
C ALA A 67 -3.93 9.89 1.90
N TYR A 68 -4.17 8.86 1.08
CA TYR A 68 -5.22 7.87 1.34
C TYR A 68 -4.90 7.00 2.55
N LEU A 69 -3.60 6.71 2.79
CA LEU A 69 -3.16 6.02 4.00
C LEU A 69 -3.56 6.83 5.25
N GLY A 70 -3.24 8.12 5.26
CA GLY A 70 -3.63 8.99 6.36
C GLY A 70 -5.14 9.20 6.46
N ILE A 71 -5.86 9.42 5.36
CA ILE A 71 -7.33 9.58 5.36
C ILE A 71 -8.00 8.35 5.99
N GLY A 72 -7.59 7.13 5.60
CA GLY A 72 -8.11 5.90 6.18
C GLY A 72 -7.80 5.77 7.67
N GLY A 73 -6.56 6.13 8.08
CA GLY A 73 -6.15 6.15 9.47
C GLY A 73 -6.94 7.15 10.32
N TYR A 74 -7.07 8.40 9.84
CA TYR A 74 -7.85 9.44 10.54
C TYR A 74 -9.35 9.13 10.59
N ALA A 75 -9.91 8.48 9.57
CA ALA A 75 -11.31 8.06 9.63
C ALA A 75 -11.56 7.11 10.81
N VAL A 76 -10.65 6.17 11.07
CA VAL A 76 -10.71 5.30 12.25
C VAL A 76 -10.42 6.08 13.53
N GLY A 77 -9.37 6.92 13.55
CA GLY A 77 -8.96 7.69 14.72
C GLY A 77 -10.04 8.65 15.21
N ILE A 78 -10.68 9.40 14.30
CA ILE A 78 -11.75 10.34 14.63
C ILE A 78 -12.98 9.60 15.19
N LEU A 79 -13.40 8.50 14.57
CA LEU A 79 -14.51 7.69 15.07
C LEU A 79 -14.20 7.10 16.46
N ALA A 80 -12.99 6.62 16.68
CA ALA A 80 -12.56 6.14 17.99
C ALA A 80 -12.56 7.24 19.05
N PHE A 81 -12.15 8.46 18.69
CA PHE A 81 -12.18 9.64 19.57
C PHE A 81 -13.61 10.04 19.96
N GLU A 82 -14.57 9.96 19.02
CA GLU A 82 -16.00 10.23 19.27
C GLU A 82 -16.71 9.05 19.98
N GLY A 83 -15.97 8.03 20.41
CA GLY A 83 -16.50 6.89 21.19
C GLY A 83 -17.10 5.76 20.33
N ILE A 84 -17.03 5.83 19.01
CA ILE A 84 -17.49 4.77 18.11
C ILE A 84 -16.34 3.78 17.90
N THR A 85 -16.27 2.72 18.72
CA THR A 85 -15.21 1.71 18.67
C THR A 85 -15.54 0.51 17.80
N THR A 86 -16.79 0.42 17.28
CA THR A 86 -17.26 -0.72 16.50
C THR A 86 -16.53 -0.79 15.14
N GLY A 87 -15.73 -1.84 14.92
CA GLY A 87 -14.98 -2.03 13.68
C GLY A 87 -15.85 -2.17 12.42
N PHE A 88 -17.06 -2.71 12.57
CA PHE A 88 -18.06 -2.79 11.49
C PHE A 88 -18.52 -1.41 10.99
N VAL A 89 -18.35 -0.35 11.76
CA VAL A 89 -18.65 1.04 11.35
C VAL A 89 -17.36 1.72 10.90
N GLN A 90 -16.29 1.61 11.67
CA GLN A 90 -15.03 2.29 11.40
C GLN A 90 -14.41 1.93 10.05
N TRP A 91 -14.34 0.63 9.71
CA TRP A 91 -13.69 0.19 8.47
C TRP A 91 -14.49 0.55 7.21
N PRO A 92 -15.81 0.30 7.12
CA PRO A 92 -16.58 0.79 5.99
C PRO A 92 -16.53 2.30 5.81
N VAL A 93 -16.56 3.08 6.91
CA VAL A 93 -16.43 4.54 6.84
C VAL A 93 -15.05 4.93 6.30
N ALA A 94 -13.97 4.31 6.79
CA ALA A 94 -12.61 4.55 6.28
C ALA A 94 -12.51 4.24 4.78
N LEU A 95 -13.11 3.14 4.31
CA LEU A 95 -13.15 2.78 2.89
C LEU A 95 -13.94 3.79 2.07
N LEU A 96 -15.14 4.19 2.52
CA LEU A 96 -15.99 5.13 1.81
C LEU A 96 -15.37 6.53 1.73
N VAL A 97 -14.80 7.02 2.82
CA VAL A 97 -14.12 8.33 2.86
C VAL A 97 -12.90 8.31 1.95
N SER A 98 -12.08 7.26 2.02
CA SER A 98 -10.91 7.10 1.13
C SER A 98 -11.33 6.99 -0.35
N ALA A 99 -12.41 6.26 -0.66
CA ALA A 99 -12.97 6.16 -2.01
C ALA A 99 -13.46 7.51 -2.51
N PHE A 100 -14.15 8.28 -1.67
CA PHE A 100 -14.65 9.62 -2.00
C PHE A 100 -13.49 10.57 -2.33
N PHE A 101 -12.49 10.66 -1.47
CA PHE A 101 -11.32 11.51 -1.74
C PHE A 101 -10.53 11.01 -2.97
N ALA A 102 -10.41 9.71 -3.17
CA ALA A 102 -9.79 9.15 -4.37
C ALA A 102 -10.58 9.49 -5.63
N LEU A 103 -11.91 9.52 -5.57
CA LEU A 103 -12.75 9.95 -6.68
C LEU A 103 -12.52 11.43 -7.00
N VAL A 104 -12.56 12.31 -6.00
CA VAL A 104 -12.38 13.76 -6.18
C VAL A 104 -10.99 14.08 -6.71
N ILE A 105 -9.94 13.58 -6.05
CA ILE A 105 -8.55 13.81 -6.45
C ILE A 105 -8.29 13.19 -7.83
N GLY A 106 -8.75 11.96 -8.06
CA GLY A 106 -8.59 11.27 -9.33
C GLY A 106 -9.32 11.99 -10.48
N ALA A 107 -10.54 12.46 -10.25
CA ALA A 107 -11.31 13.19 -11.27
C ALA A 107 -10.64 14.47 -11.73
N LEU A 108 -9.93 15.17 -10.84
CA LEU A 108 -9.18 16.38 -11.15
C LEU A 108 -7.81 16.05 -11.75
N SER A 109 -7.05 15.17 -11.11
CA SER A 109 -5.66 14.86 -11.48
C SER A 109 -5.54 14.13 -12.81
N LEU A 110 -6.47 13.21 -13.14
CA LEU A 110 -6.42 12.44 -14.39
C LEU A 110 -6.73 13.24 -15.67
N ARG A 111 -7.12 14.51 -15.53
CA ARG A 111 -7.21 15.44 -16.67
C ARG A 111 -5.83 15.88 -17.16
N THR A 112 -4.81 15.70 -16.35
CA THR A 112 -3.41 16.02 -16.66
C THR A 112 -2.59 14.75 -16.91
N ARG A 113 -1.38 14.89 -17.43
CA ARG A 113 -0.50 13.76 -17.79
C ARG A 113 0.95 14.06 -17.42
N GLY A 114 1.74 12.99 -17.23
CA GLY A 114 3.17 13.09 -16.95
C GLY A 114 3.46 13.85 -15.67
N VAL A 115 4.39 14.80 -15.72
CA VAL A 115 4.85 15.57 -14.56
C VAL A 115 3.73 16.38 -13.91
N TYR A 116 2.79 16.93 -14.69
CA TYR A 116 1.65 17.68 -14.15
C TYR A 116 0.75 16.82 -13.27
N PHE A 117 0.54 15.55 -13.64
CA PHE A 117 -0.22 14.60 -12.80
C PHE A 117 0.49 14.35 -11.45
N ILE A 118 1.83 14.19 -11.49
CA ILE A 118 2.64 13.99 -10.28
C ILE A 118 2.50 15.20 -9.35
N MET A 119 2.66 16.43 -9.90
CA MET A 119 2.59 17.66 -9.12
C MET A 119 1.21 17.88 -8.50
N ILE A 120 0.13 17.62 -9.25
CA ILE A 120 -1.24 17.80 -8.74
C ILE A 120 -1.53 16.80 -7.62
N THR A 121 -1.15 15.53 -7.78
CA THR A 121 -1.36 14.53 -6.72
C THR A 121 -0.55 14.84 -5.47
N LEU A 122 0.68 15.37 -5.63
CA LEU A 122 1.50 15.86 -4.51
C LEU A 122 0.83 17.05 -3.82
N ALA A 123 0.31 18.02 -4.58
CA ALA A 123 -0.37 19.19 -4.01
C ALA A 123 -1.60 18.76 -3.19
N PHE A 124 -2.41 17.82 -3.68
CA PHE A 124 -3.54 17.29 -2.93
C PHE A 124 -3.12 16.57 -1.65
N ALA A 125 -1.99 15.83 -1.66
CA ALA A 125 -1.46 15.20 -0.46
C ALA A 125 -1.06 16.25 0.59
N GLN A 126 -0.38 17.33 0.17
CA GLN A 126 -0.03 18.42 1.04
C GLN A 126 -1.27 19.18 1.57
N MET A 127 -2.28 19.40 0.73
CA MET A 127 -3.56 19.94 1.20
C MET A 127 -4.20 19.06 2.27
N ALA A 128 -4.27 17.75 2.06
CA ALA A 128 -4.80 16.81 3.05
C ALA A 128 -4.00 16.87 4.36
N TYR A 129 -2.66 16.89 4.27
CA TYR A 129 -1.76 17.07 5.41
C TYR A 129 -2.12 18.32 6.22
N TYR A 130 -2.15 19.49 5.58
CA TYR A 130 -2.41 20.75 6.27
C TYR A 130 -3.85 20.89 6.81
N ILE A 131 -4.83 20.30 6.10
CA ILE A 131 -6.21 20.27 6.61
C ILE A 131 -6.25 19.48 7.92
N VAL A 132 -5.62 18.32 7.98
CA VAL A 132 -5.62 17.48 9.18
C VAL A 132 -4.78 18.09 10.30
N ALA A 133 -3.59 18.64 10.00
CA ALA A 133 -2.76 19.35 10.95
C ALA A 133 -3.47 20.58 11.57
N GLY A 134 -4.40 21.21 10.83
CA GLY A 134 -5.24 22.30 11.32
C GLY A 134 -6.39 21.87 12.23
N LEU A 135 -6.69 20.57 12.36
CA LEU A 135 -7.78 20.05 13.19
C LEU A 135 -7.34 19.92 14.66
N ALA A 136 -7.21 21.01 15.37
CA ALA A 136 -6.77 21.05 16.77
C ALA A 136 -7.59 20.11 17.69
N ARG A 137 -8.90 19.94 17.44
CA ARG A 137 -9.79 19.04 18.20
C ARG A 137 -9.33 17.59 18.14
N TYR A 138 -8.71 17.16 17.05
CA TYR A 138 -8.26 15.79 16.78
C TYR A 138 -6.74 15.65 16.83
N GLY A 139 -6.09 16.40 17.73
CA GLY A 139 -4.66 16.34 17.99
C GLY A 139 -3.79 17.23 17.12
N GLY A 140 -4.36 17.91 16.10
CA GLY A 140 -3.62 18.85 15.25
C GLY A 140 -2.36 18.23 14.65
N ASP A 141 -1.25 18.95 14.77
CA ASP A 141 0.06 18.49 14.24
C ASP A 141 0.69 17.36 15.07
N ASP A 142 0.37 17.29 16.37
CA ASP A 142 0.89 16.24 17.27
C ASP A 142 0.27 14.86 16.97
N GLY A 143 -0.90 14.82 16.32
CA GLY A 143 -1.62 13.58 16.01
C GLY A 143 -2.57 13.13 17.11
N LEU A 144 -3.29 12.04 16.85
CA LEU A 144 -4.36 11.51 17.68
C LEU A 144 -4.02 10.12 18.20
N THR A 145 -4.03 9.93 19.52
CA THR A 145 -3.87 8.61 20.15
C THR A 145 -5.21 7.89 20.20
N ILE A 146 -5.24 6.65 19.74
CA ILE A 146 -6.41 5.78 19.76
C ILE A 146 -6.39 4.99 21.07
N GLN A 147 -7.33 5.29 21.98
CA GLN A 147 -7.38 4.62 23.29
C GLN A 147 -7.87 3.18 23.18
N LYS A 148 -8.73 2.88 22.22
CA LYS A 148 -9.30 1.54 21.99
C LYS A 148 -9.25 1.20 20.51
N ARG A 149 -8.71 0.02 20.20
CA ARG A 149 -8.74 -0.54 18.84
C ARG A 149 -10.16 -0.80 18.38
N SER A 150 -10.34 -0.95 17.08
CA SER A 150 -11.64 -1.34 16.51
C SER A 150 -12.13 -2.64 17.14
N GLU A 151 -13.31 -2.61 17.75
CA GLU A 151 -13.92 -3.78 18.38
C GLU A 151 -14.84 -4.49 17.37
N PHE A 152 -14.71 -5.80 17.27
CA PHE A 152 -15.59 -6.66 16.49
C PHE A 152 -16.32 -7.63 17.40
N ILE A 153 -17.45 -8.18 16.92
CA ILE A 153 -18.19 -9.22 17.66
C ILE A 153 -17.32 -10.47 17.78
N ALA A 154 -17.33 -11.09 18.96
CA ALA A 154 -16.63 -12.36 19.17
C ALA A 154 -16.89 -13.35 18.01
N PRO A 155 -15.86 -14.06 17.47
CA PRO A 155 -14.56 -14.35 18.10
C PRO A 155 -13.40 -13.42 17.68
N ILE A 156 -13.65 -12.32 16.93
CA ILE A 156 -12.60 -11.46 16.37
C ILE A 156 -12.16 -10.43 17.42
N ASN A 157 -10.92 -10.54 17.90
CA ASN A 157 -10.35 -9.62 18.88
C ASN A 157 -9.05 -8.99 18.34
N LEU A 158 -9.10 -7.70 17.95
CA LEU A 158 -7.94 -6.98 17.45
C LEU A 158 -6.90 -6.64 18.53
N SER A 159 -7.28 -6.75 19.81
CA SER A 159 -6.32 -6.58 20.91
C SER A 159 -5.31 -7.73 20.97
N ASN A 160 -5.68 -8.92 20.47
CA ASN A 160 -4.74 -10.03 20.31
C ASN A 160 -3.85 -9.79 19.08
N LYS A 161 -2.56 -9.56 19.30
CA LYS A 161 -1.59 -9.26 18.23
C LYS A 161 -1.51 -10.35 17.15
N VAL A 162 -1.66 -11.62 17.53
CA VAL A 162 -1.61 -12.76 16.59
C VAL A 162 -2.86 -12.77 15.70
N GLN A 163 -4.04 -12.58 16.27
CA GLN A 163 -5.28 -12.50 15.49
C GLN A 163 -5.25 -11.29 14.56
N PHE A 164 -4.80 -10.14 15.04
CA PHE A 164 -4.65 -8.93 14.22
C PHE A 164 -3.70 -9.16 13.04
N TYR A 165 -2.56 -9.82 13.27
CA TYR A 165 -1.63 -10.18 12.20
C TYR A 165 -2.29 -11.03 11.12
N TYR A 166 -3.02 -12.09 11.49
CA TYR A 166 -3.70 -12.95 10.52
C TYR A 166 -4.80 -12.21 9.75
N ILE A 167 -5.50 -11.26 10.38
CA ILE A 167 -6.48 -10.40 9.69
C ILE A 167 -5.77 -9.53 8.65
N CYS A 168 -4.65 -8.88 9.01
CA CYS A 168 -3.86 -8.08 8.07
C CYS A 168 -3.34 -8.94 6.90
N LEU A 169 -2.84 -10.15 7.19
CA LEU A 169 -2.36 -11.08 6.18
C LEU A 169 -3.49 -11.55 5.25
N PHE A 170 -4.66 -11.86 5.80
CA PHE A 170 -5.84 -12.21 5.01
C PHE A 170 -6.24 -11.07 4.05
N LEU A 171 -6.28 -9.83 4.55
CA LEU A 171 -6.62 -8.65 3.75
C LEU A 171 -5.55 -8.38 2.67
N LEU A 172 -4.27 -8.60 2.97
CA LEU A 172 -3.22 -8.52 1.96
C LEU A 172 -3.42 -9.58 0.86
N CYS A 173 -3.67 -10.83 1.23
CA CYS A 173 -3.94 -11.90 0.25
C CYS A 173 -5.19 -11.60 -0.59
N ALA A 174 -6.26 -11.10 0.04
CA ALA A 174 -7.48 -10.68 -0.65
C ALA A 174 -7.21 -9.53 -1.64
N ALA A 175 -6.39 -8.54 -1.24
CA ALA A 175 -5.99 -7.44 -2.12
C ALA A 175 -5.12 -7.90 -3.29
N ILE A 176 -4.14 -8.77 -3.06
CA ILE A 176 -3.32 -9.37 -4.12
C ILE A 176 -4.21 -10.14 -5.11
N TYR A 177 -5.14 -10.96 -4.61
CA TYR A 177 -6.08 -11.70 -5.43
C TYR A 177 -7.00 -10.77 -6.23
N LEU A 178 -7.54 -9.73 -5.59
CA LEU A 178 -8.38 -8.73 -6.25
C LEU A 178 -7.63 -8.00 -7.37
N VAL A 179 -6.42 -7.53 -7.10
CA VAL A 179 -5.56 -6.87 -8.10
C VAL A 179 -5.24 -7.82 -9.25
N TRP A 180 -4.85 -9.06 -8.95
CA TRP A 180 -4.60 -10.09 -9.97
C TRP A 180 -5.84 -10.34 -10.83
N ARG A 181 -7.02 -10.48 -10.23
CA ARG A 181 -8.28 -10.67 -10.92
C ARG A 181 -8.65 -9.49 -11.82
N LEU A 182 -8.50 -8.26 -11.30
CA LEU A 182 -8.74 -7.03 -12.05
C LEU A 182 -7.80 -6.90 -13.25
N VAL A 183 -6.52 -7.12 -13.06
CA VAL A 183 -5.49 -6.96 -14.10
C VAL A 183 -5.68 -7.96 -15.24
N ASN A 184 -6.13 -9.20 -14.93
CA ASN A 184 -6.41 -10.23 -15.92
C ASN A 184 -7.82 -10.16 -16.53
N SER A 185 -8.64 -9.18 -16.14
CA SER A 185 -9.97 -8.94 -16.70
C SER A 185 -9.92 -8.02 -17.93
N ARG A 186 -11.07 -7.87 -18.61
CA ARG A 186 -11.24 -6.88 -19.70
C ARG A 186 -10.91 -5.45 -19.24
N PHE A 187 -11.20 -5.14 -17.99
CA PHE A 187 -10.87 -3.87 -17.36
C PHE A 187 -9.34 -3.65 -17.28
N GLY A 188 -8.61 -4.66 -16.81
CA GLY A 188 -7.15 -4.60 -16.72
C GLY A 188 -6.47 -4.50 -18.09
N MET A 189 -6.97 -5.21 -19.10
CA MET A 189 -6.47 -5.08 -20.48
C MET A 189 -6.65 -3.65 -21.02
N ALA A 190 -7.79 -3.01 -20.74
CA ALA A 190 -8.04 -1.63 -21.16
C ALA A 190 -7.07 -0.64 -20.48
N ILE A 191 -6.75 -0.83 -19.19
CA ILE A 191 -5.79 0.01 -18.43
C ILE A 191 -4.38 -0.17 -18.99
N GLN A 192 -3.92 -1.41 -19.18
CA GLN A 192 -2.60 -1.70 -19.73
C GLN A 192 -2.47 -1.20 -21.19
N GLY A 193 -3.53 -1.32 -21.99
CA GLY A 193 -3.60 -0.71 -23.33
C GLY A 193 -3.47 0.81 -23.27
N ALA A 194 -4.18 1.47 -22.34
CA ALA A 194 -4.09 2.91 -22.14
C ALA A 194 -2.72 3.38 -21.61
N ARG A 195 -2.02 2.53 -20.82
CA ARG A 195 -0.63 2.76 -20.42
C ARG A 195 0.31 2.73 -21.62
N SER A 196 0.11 1.77 -22.53
CA SER A 196 0.95 1.62 -23.73
C SER A 196 0.75 2.77 -24.72
N ASN A 197 -0.51 3.07 -25.09
CA ASN A 197 -0.86 4.18 -25.96
C ASN A 197 -2.31 4.63 -25.75
N ASP A 198 -2.48 5.72 -24.97
CA ASP A 198 -3.78 6.28 -24.62
C ASP A 198 -4.55 6.83 -25.85
N THR A 199 -3.84 7.43 -26.81
CA THR A 199 -4.43 7.99 -28.02
C THR A 199 -5.01 6.88 -28.91
N ARG A 200 -4.28 5.78 -29.08
CA ARG A 200 -4.75 4.61 -29.84
C ARG A 200 -5.98 3.98 -29.19
N MET A 201 -5.97 3.83 -27.86
CA MET A 201 -7.12 3.26 -27.15
C MET A 201 -8.37 4.11 -27.29
N ARG A 202 -8.23 5.43 -27.30
CA ARG A 202 -9.35 6.36 -27.55
C ARG A 202 -9.84 6.28 -28.99
N ALA A 203 -8.93 6.17 -29.96
CA ALA A 203 -9.29 6.07 -31.38
C ALA A 203 -10.15 4.84 -31.68
N ILE A 204 -9.95 3.73 -30.95
CA ILE A 204 -10.78 2.51 -31.06
C ILE A 204 -12.00 2.52 -30.14
N GLY A 205 -12.33 3.68 -29.53
CA GLY A 205 -13.59 3.89 -28.80
C GLY A 205 -13.55 3.60 -27.29
N PHE A 206 -12.41 3.25 -26.68
CA PHE A 206 -12.35 3.02 -25.23
C PHE A 206 -12.34 4.34 -24.44
N PRO A 207 -13.25 4.54 -23.47
CA PRO A 207 -13.25 5.71 -22.59
C PRO A 207 -12.16 5.60 -21.51
N THR A 208 -10.89 5.76 -21.91
CA THR A 208 -9.70 5.53 -21.06
C THR A 208 -9.71 6.31 -19.75
N TYR A 209 -10.27 7.53 -19.74
CA TYR A 209 -10.42 8.33 -18.53
C TYR A 209 -11.25 7.62 -17.45
N ARG A 210 -12.40 7.03 -17.81
CA ARG A 210 -13.26 6.31 -16.85
C ARG A 210 -12.55 5.08 -16.27
N TYR A 211 -11.84 4.31 -17.10
CA TYR A 211 -11.07 3.16 -16.65
C TYR A 211 -9.95 3.57 -15.68
N LYS A 212 -9.20 4.62 -16.00
CA LYS A 212 -8.16 5.17 -15.13
C LYS A 212 -8.72 5.69 -13.82
N LEU A 213 -9.87 6.38 -13.84
CA LEU A 213 -10.53 6.90 -12.64
C LEU A 213 -10.98 5.77 -11.71
N ILE A 214 -11.65 4.75 -12.24
CA ILE A 214 -12.08 3.59 -11.44
C ILE A 214 -10.87 2.88 -10.84
N CYS A 215 -9.80 2.67 -11.62
CA CYS A 215 -8.55 2.09 -11.16
C CYS A 215 -7.95 2.90 -10.00
N PHE A 216 -7.95 4.22 -10.12
CA PHE A 216 -7.43 5.15 -9.11
C PHE A 216 -8.25 5.11 -7.82
N VAL A 217 -9.59 5.07 -7.93
CA VAL A 217 -10.49 4.94 -6.77
C VAL A 217 -10.28 3.62 -6.05
N ILE A 218 -10.21 2.50 -6.77
CA ILE A 218 -9.94 1.18 -6.16
C ILE A 218 -8.59 1.20 -5.43
N ALA A 219 -7.54 1.75 -6.04
CA ALA A 219 -6.23 1.85 -5.42
C ALA A 219 -6.26 2.73 -4.17
N GLY A 220 -6.86 3.93 -4.23
CA GLY A 220 -7.01 4.81 -3.08
C GLY A 220 -7.79 4.18 -1.93
N THR A 221 -8.84 3.42 -2.26
CA THR A 221 -9.64 2.69 -1.26
C THR A 221 -8.83 1.60 -0.56
N LEU A 222 -8.06 0.81 -1.31
CA LEU A 222 -7.17 -0.21 -0.74
C LEU A 222 -6.06 0.41 0.11
N CYS A 223 -5.51 1.56 -0.30
CA CYS A 223 -4.54 2.30 0.50
C CYS A 223 -5.17 2.85 1.80
N GLY A 224 -6.42 3.33 1.74
CA GLY A 224 -7.18 3.75 2.92
C GLY A 224 -7.43 2.60 3.90
N LEU A 225 -7.69 1.39 3.40
CA LEU A 225 -7.76 0.19 4.23
C LEU A 225 -6.43 -0.07 4.95
N ALA A 226 -5.30 0.04 4.23
CA ALA A 226 -3.98 -0.08 4.85
C ALA A 226 -3.76 0.98 5.94
N GLY A 227 -4.25 2.20 5.72
CA GLY A 227 -4.23 3.27 6.72
C GLY A 227 -5.05 2.96 7.97
N ALA A 228 -6.26 2.44 7.80
CA ALA A 228 -7.12 2.00 8.91
C ALA A 228 -6.46 0.88 9.73
N LEU A 229 -5.80 -0.06 9.06
CA LEU A 229 -5.03 -1.12 9.73
C LEU A 229 -3.79 -0.57 10.44
N LEU A 230 -3.09 0.38 9.82
CA LEU A 230 -1.91 1.00 10.43
C LEU A 230 -2.28 1.78 11.70
N ALA A 231 -3.39 2.52 11.68
CA ALA A 231 -3.93 3.21 12.84
C ALA A 231 -4.23 2.26 14.02
N ASN A 232 -4.85 1.12 13.74
CA ASN A 232 -5.09 0.08 14.73
C ASN A 232 -3.81 -0.66 15.19
N HIS A 233 -2.76 -0.67 14.34
CA HIS A 233 -1.48 -1.30 14.66
C HIS A 233 -0.66 -0.45 15.62
N THR A 234 -0.58 0.85 15.37
CA THR A 234 0.23 1.81 16.12
C THR A 234 -0.51 2.41 17.30
N ASP A 235 -1.84 2.24 17.39
CA ASP A 235 -2.73 2.92 18.33
C ASP A 235 -2.61 4.46 18.26
N PHE A 236 -2.16 4.96 17.08
CA PHE A 236 -1.83 6.37 16.86
C PHE A 236 -1.98 6.75 15.38
N VAL A 237 -2.47 7.98 15.13
CA VAL A 237 -2.51 8.58 13.80
C VAL A 237 -1.91 9.98 13.86
N SER A 238 -1.09 10.31 12.87
CA SER A 238 -0.52 11.64 12.75
C SER A 238 -0.58 12.16 11.30
N PRO A 239 -0.56 13.48 11.10
CA PRO A 239 -0.51 14.06 9.75
C PRO A 239 0.70 13.58 8.95
N ALA A 240 1.81 13.23 9.61
CA ALA A 240 3.02 12.71 8.98
C ALA A 240 2.77 11.44 8.12
N MET A 241 1.67 10.70 8.35
CA MET A 241 1.27 9.57 7.50
C MET A 241 0.88 10.00 6.07
N MET A 242 0.48 11.28 5.89
CA MET A 242 0.07 11.85 4.60
C MET A 242 1.22 12.54 3.86
N TYR A 243 2.37 12.70 4.51
CA TYR A 243 3.49 13.43 3.95
C TYR A 243 4.01 12.77 2.66
N TRP A 244 4.45 13.58 1.70
CA TRP A 244 4.85 13.11 0.37
C TRP A 244 6.00 12.08 0.41
N THR A 245 6.89 12.15 1.43
CA THR A 245 7.97 11.17 1.61
C THR A 245 7.42 9.75 1.78
N ARG A 246 6.29 9.59 2.47
CA ARG A 246 5.62 8.28 2.59
C ARG A 246 5.12 7.73 1.26
N SER A 247 4.68 8.62 0.35
CA SER A 247 4.39 8.20 -1.03
C SER A 247 5.67 7.74 -1.75
N GLY A 248 6.79 8.41 -1.49
CA GLY A 248 8.11 8.01 -1.97
C GLY A 248 8.50 6.60 -1.50
N ASP A 249 8.35 6.31 -0.20
CA ASP A 249 8.63 4.98 0.37
C ASP A 249 7.79 3.89 -0.32
N LEU A 250 6.49 4.13 -0.53
CA LEU A 250 5.61 3.19 -1.24
C LEU A 250 6.03 3.01 -2.71
N ILE A 251 6.46 4.08 -3.40
CA ILE A 251 6.97 3.99 -4.77
C ILE A 251 8.25 3.14 -4.79
N ILE A 252 9.16 3.36 -3.86
CA ILE A 252 10.39 2.58 -3.72
C ILE A 252 10.07 1.09 -3.52
N MET A 253 9.12 0.75 -2.64
CA MET A 253 8.67 -0.64 -2.45
C MET A 253 8.19 -1.28 -3.75
N VAL A 254 7.39 -0.55 -4.55
CA VAL A 254 6.87 -1.06 -5.82
C VAL A 254 7.96 -1.21 -6.87
N VAL A 255 8.89 -0.25 -6.96
CA VAL A 255 10.00 -0.27 -7.93
C VAL A 255 11.01 -1.34 -7.58
N LEU A 256 11.42 -1.43 -6.30
CA LEU A 256 12.35 -2.42 -5.78
C LEU A 256 11.83 -3.84 -5.98
N GLY A 257 10.54 -4.05 -5.70
CA GLY A 257 9.90 -5.36 -5.86
C GLY A 257 9.68 -5.77 -7.31
N GLY A 258 9.41 -4.79 -8.19
CA GLY A 258 9.13 -4.97 -9.61
C GLY A 258 7.75 -4.45 -10.01
N MET A 259 7.75 -3.34 -10.73
CA MET A 259 6.52 -2.67 -11.21
C MET A 259 5.70 -3.58 -12.15
N GLY A 260 4.39 -3.69 -11.89
CA GLY A 260 3.48 -4.45 -12.73
C GLY A 260 3.56 -5.97 -12.54
N SER A 261 4.21 -6.45 -11.49
CA SER A 261 4.14 -7.85 -11.07
C SER A 261 3.14 -8.05 -9.92
N THR A 262 2.60 -9.25 -9.78
CA THR A 262 1.59 -9.55 -8.76
C THR A 262 2.19 -9.57 -7.35
N PHE A 263 3.36 -10.18 -7.19
CA PHE A 263 4.03 -10.33 -5.90
C PHE A 263 5.15 -9.31 -5.67
N GLY A 264 5.53 -8.53 -6.70
CA GLY A 264 6.59 -7.53 -6.60
C GLY A 264 6.45 -6.58 -5.41
N PRO A 265 5.30 -5.92 -5.22
CA PRO A 265 5.13 -5.01 -4.08
C PRO A 265 5.34 -5.67 -2.72
N LEU A 266 4.98 -6.95 -2.58
CA LEU A 266 5.25 -7.73 -1.37
C LEU A 266 6.74 -7.95 -1.18
N PHE A 267 7.47 -8.37 -2.23
CA PHE A 267 8.93 -8.52 -2.16
C PHE A 267 9.61 -7.20 -1.83
N GLY A 268 9.18 -6.10 -2.46
CA GLY A 268 9.74 -4.79 -2.21
C GLY A 268 9.47 -4.27 -0.80
N ALA A 269 8.27 -4.47 -0.28
CA ALA A 269 7.93 -4.07 1.09
C ALA A 269 8.74 -4.87 2.12
N VAL A 270 8.83 -6.18 1.97
CA VAL A 270 9.66 -7.03 2.85
C VAL A 270 11.12 -6.62 2.76
N ALA A 271 11.67 -6.50 1.54
CA ALA A 271 13.07 -6.17 1.35
C ALA A 271 13.44 -4.79 1.91
N LEU A 272 12.61 -3.76 1.64
CA LEU A 272 12.88 -2.40 2.10
C LEU A 272 12.81 -2.31 3.63
N LEU A 273 11.73 -2.81 4.24
CA LEU A 273 11.52 -2.66 5.67
C LEU A 273 12.45 -3.53 6.52
N VAL A 274 12.78 -4.73 6.05
CA VAL A 274 13.80 -5.56 6.73
C VAL A 274 15.18 -4.91 6.61
N LEU A 275 15.50 -4.35 5.46
CA LEU A 275 16.76 -3.64 5.26
C LEU A 275 16.84 -2.38 6.13
N GLU A 276 15.75 -1.59 6.21
CA GLU A 276 15.60 -0.43 7.10
C GLU A 276 15.88 -0.85 8.55
N GLU A 277 15.26 -1.92 9.02
CA GLU A 277 15.41 -2.41 10.39
C GLU A 277 16.84 -2.89 10.70
N VAL A 278 17.44 -3.65 9.78
CA VAL A 278 18.81 -4.14 9.95
C VAL A 278 19.82 -2.98 9.94
N LEU A 279 19.65 -2.02 9.04
CA LEU A 279 20.56 -0.87 8.95
C LEU A 279 20.41 0.09 10.12
N SER A 280 19.18 0.32 10.61
CA SER A 280 18.94 1.17 11.77
C SER A 280 19.53 0.59 13.06
N GLY A 281 19.64 -0.73 13.14
CA GLY A 281 20.35 -1.42 14.24
C GLY A 281 21.88 -1.29 14.18
N ILE A 282 22.46 -0.95 13.02
CA ILE A 282 23.91 -0.81 12.83
C ILE A 282 24.37 0.64 12.97
N THR A 283 23.60 1.60 12.43
CA THR A 283 23.97 3.03 12.40
C THR A 283 22.77 3.96 12.44
N GLU A 284 22.90 5.08 13.13
CA GLU A 284 21.90 6.17 13.14
C GLU A 284 21.75 6.80 11.74
N TYR A 285 22.78 6.78 10.93
CA TYR A 285 22.80 7.33 9.56
C TYR A 285 22.45 6.30 8.48
N TRP A 286 21.63 5.31 8.79
CA TRP A 286 21.27 4.22 7.89
C TRP A 286 20.76 4.67 6.50
N GLN A 287 20.15 5.84 6.41
CA GLN A 287 19.66 6.42 5.17
C GLN A 287 20.77 6.70 4.15
N ILE A 288 21.99 7.04 4.62
CA ILE A 288 23.17 7.25 3.76
C ILE A 288 23.57 5.95 3.06
N ILE A 289 23.36 4.82 3.70
CA ILE A 289 23.65 3.49 3.12
C ILE A 289 22.49 3.04 2.23
N LEU A 290 21.26 3.25 2.68
CA LEU A 290 20.07 2.82 1.96
C LEU A 290 19.93 3.52 0.61
N GLY A 291 20.20 4.83 0.53
CA GLY A 291 20.07 5.62 -0.70
C GLY A 291 20.91 5.08 -1.86
N PRO A 292 22.25 4.96 -1.73
CA PRO A 292 23.10 4.37 -2.77
C PRO A 292 22.74 2.91 -3.09
N LEU A 293 22.35 2.11 -2.10
CA LEU A 293 21.94 0.73 -2.32
C LEU A 293 20.69 0.65 -3.19
N LEU A 294 19.68 1.47 -2.92
CA LEU A 294 18.47 1.57 -3.75
C LEU A 294 18.81 2.02 -5.18
N LEU A 295 19.72 2.99 -5.33
CA LEU A 295 20.19 3.46 -6.63
C LEU A 295 20.86 2.32 -7.41
N LEU A 296 21.72 1.55 -6.77
CA LEU A 296 22.36 0.37 -7.38
C LEU A 296 21.30 -0.66 -7.82
N VAL A 297 20.32 -0.96 -6.98
CA VAL A 297 19.25 -1.91 -7.34
C VAL A 297 18.46 -1.41 -8.55
N VAL A 298 18.11 -0.13 -8.59
CA VAL A 298 17.35 0.45 -9.73
C VAL A 298 18.17 0.42 -11.02
N LEU A 299 19.48 0.68 -10.95
CA LEU A 299 20.35 0.68 -12.13
C LEU A 299 20.63 -0.73 -12.67
N PHE A 300 20.89 -1.70 -11.80
CA PHE A 300 21.33 -3.05 -12.20
C PHE A 300 20.20 -4.07 -12.26
N ALA A 301 19.17 -3.96 -11.42
CA ALA A 301 18.01 -4.86 -11.39
C ALA A 301 16.84 -4.30 -12.21
N ARG A 302 17.01 -4.23 -13.54
CA ARG A 302 15.92 -3.81 -14.45
C ARG A 302 14.71 -4.75 -14.29
N GLY A 303 13.66 -4.26 -13.65
CA GLY A 303 12.45 -5.03 -13.33
C GLY A 303 12.34 -5.45 -11.85
N GLY A 304 13.24 -4.95 -10.96
CA GLY A 304 13.23 -5.23 -9.53
C GLY A 304 13.55 -6.69 -9.18
N ILE A 305 13.25 -7.07 -7.95
CA ILE A 305 13.47 -8.45 -7.44
C ILE A 305 12.72 -9.48 -8.28
N ASP A 306 11.47 -9.20 -8.66
CA ASP A 306 10.66 -10.08 -9.52
C ASP A 306 11.28 -10.26 -10.91
N GLY A 307 11.90 -9.21 -11.46
CA GLY A 307 12.60 -9.25 -12.74
C GLY A 307 13.84 -10.15 -12.70
N LEU A 308 14.60 -10.14 -11.59
CA LEU A 308 15.76 -11.02 -11.39
C LEU A 308 15.33 -12.49 -11.33
N LEU A 309 14.26 -12.80 -10.60
CA LEU A 309 13.66 -14.15 -10.54
C LEU A 309 13.21 -14.67 -11.90
N GLY A 310 12.82 -13.76 -12.81
CA GLY A 310 12.45 -14.13 -14.18
C GLY A 310 13.62 -14.44 -15.11
N ARG A 311 14.78 -13.83 -14.91
CA ARG A 311 15.97 -14.05 -15.74
C ARG A 311 16.68 -15.38 -15.48
N VAL A 312 16.64 -15.88 -14.25
CA VAL A 312 17.25 -17.16 -13.85
C VAL A 312 16.75 -18.35 -14.69
N ARG A 313 15.63 -18.22 -15.40
CA ARG A 313 15.04 -19.30 -16.24
C ARG A 313 15.47 -19.25 -17.72
N HIS A 314 16.14 -18.22 -18.18
CA HIS A 314 16.57 -18.05 -19.58
C HIS A 314 18.10 -18.09 -19.77
N GLY A 315 18.87 -18.39 -18.74
CA GLY A 315 20.28 -18.81 -18.80
C GLY A 315 20.40 -20.29 -18.51
#